data_05d0d4be44651c288558ff327fe78cd7
#
_entry.id   05d0d4be44651c288558ff327fe78cd7
#
_cell.length_a   1.000
_cell.length_b   1.000
_cell.length_c   1.000
_cell.angle_alpha   90.00
_cell.angle_beta   90.00
_cell.angle_gamma   90.00
#
_symmetry.space_group_name_H-M   'P 1'
#
loop_
_entity.id
_entity.type
_entity.pdbx_description
1 polymer ?
#
loop_
_entity_poly.entity_id
_entity_poly.type
_entity_poly.pdbx_seq_one_letter_code
_entity_poly.pdbx_strand_id
1 'polypeptide(L)'
;MELLQLDDFLGKPLRLEGSLAGWQQLFWDNTLVSQKDASASDDNDFHHQFELQNGESIIECKLTGNLSWQPFLISYQALVNNQVIAQGERNEKDIERQTPHTPIEPEKRFSLIGLVSLGMKALKSAKLIKVVLASASLAAYSWLFSFQFALALIACLMFHEYGHVRAMKYFGMKTKGIYLIPFLGGLALSDEKINTRWQDVVISIMGPLFGLIMSLICMVAYWITGEMFFAGLAVFNALLNLFNLLPILPLDGGHVLKSISFSMNSKLGIVLCAGAAIGGVILSYSLGLTLFGFLLIMGCIEIIFEWKQRHHSHLLPLDRYGQIFSFVWYVGLVASLMGIIWYFAGTGDTLLSLPLQILGT
;
A
#
# COMPACT_ATOMS: atom_id res chain seq x y z
N MET A 1 -16.26 3.52 -1.83
CA MET A 1 -15.72 3.62 -0.47
C MET A 1 -16.88 3.73 0.50
N GLU A 2 -16.81 3.06 1.63
CA GLU A 2 -17.78 3.24 2.71
C GLU A 2 -17.51 4.56 3.43
N LEU A 3 -18.46 5.49 3.38
CA LEU A 3 -18.37 6.81 3.99
C LEU A 3 -18.92 6.80 5.42
N LEU A 4 -20.01 6.08 5.63
CA LEU A 4 -20.75 6.00 6.89
C LEU A 4 -21.36 4.63 7.05
N GLN A 5 -21.27 4.07 8.26
CA GLN A 5 -22.06 2.92 8.69
C GLN A 5 -22.70 3.22 10.03
N LEU A 6 -24.01 3.01 10.11
CA LEU A 6 -24.77 2.94 11.34
C LEU A 6 -25.17 1.49 11.54
N ASP A 7 -24.66 0.87 12.60
CA ASP A 7 -24.87 -0.58 12.86
C ASP A 7 -26.34 -0.88 13.20
N ASP A 8 -27.03 0.09 13.79
CA ASP A 8 -28.45 -0.02 14.14
C ASP A 8 -29.22 1.20 13.66
N PHE A 9 -29.90 1.05 12.54
CA PHE A 9 -30.90 2.00 12.03
C PHE A 9 -32.20 1.25 11.81
N LEU A 10 -33.14 1.39 12.74
CA LEU A 10 -34.40 0.64 12.75
C LEU A 10 -34.20 -0.89 12.77
N GLY A 11 -33.25 -1.37 13.61
CA GLY A 11 -32.95 -2.79 13.79
C GLY A 11 -32.07 -3.40 12.70
N LYS A 12 -31.58 -2.62 11.73
CA LYS A 12 -30.76 -3.08 10.61
C LYS A 12 -29.62 -2.09 10.32
N PRO A 13 -28.50 -2.53 9.74
CA PRO A 13 -27.41 -1.63 9.38
C PRO A 13 -27.78 -0.72 8.20
N LEU A 14 -27.45 0.57 8.34
CA LEU A 14 -27.54 1.57 7.26
C LEU A 14 -26.10 1.94 6.85
N ARG A 15 -25.79 1.84 5.56
CA ARG A 15 -24.46 2.08 5.01
C ARG A 15 -24.50 3.03 3.82
N LEU A 16 -23.72 4.11 3.90
CA LEU A 16 -23.52 5.05 2.80
C LEU A 16 -22.18 4.77 2.13
N GLU A 17 -22.21 4.49 0.85
CA GLU A 17 -21.02 4.37 0.01
C GLU A 17 -20.93 5.52 -0.97
N GLY A 18 -19.70 5.95 -1.30
CA GLY A 18 -19.48 7.00 -2.28
C GLY A 18 -18.06 7.06 -2.80
N SER A 19 -17.81 7.95 -3.76
CA SER A 19 -16.49 8.19 -4.33
C SER A 19 -16.25 9.68 -4.57
N LEU A 20 -14.98 10.03 -4.77
CA LEU A 20 -14.54 11.38 -5.15
C LEU A 20 -15.19 11.85 -6.48
N ALA A 21 -15.68 10.94 -7.31
CA ALA A 21 -16.41 11.26 -8.54
C ALA A 21 -17.83 11.77 -8.28
N GLY A 22 -18.29 11.79 -7.01
CA GLY A 22 -19.57 12.37 -6.59
C GLY A 22 -20.74 11.39 -6.59
N TRP A 23 -20.56 10.12 -7.01
CA TRP A 23 -21.65 9.15 -6.86
C TRP A 23 -21.79 8.71 -5.41
N GLN A 24 -23.03 8.44 -4.98
CA GLN A 24 -23.37 7.94 -3.65
C GLN A 24 -24.43 6.86 -3.76
N GLN A 25 -24.33 5.83 -2.92
CA GLN A 25 -25.27 4.73 -2.79
C GLN A 25 -25.56 4.47 -1.32
N LEU A 26 -26.83 4.45 -0.96
CA LEU A 26 -27.29 4.16 0.39
C LEU A 26 -27.90 2.77 0.44
N PHE A 27 -27.41 1.95 1.35
CA PHE A 27 -27.86 0.57 1.58
C PHE A 27 -28.49 0.46 2.97
N TRP A 28 -29.62 -0.19 3.04
CA TRP A 28 -30.24 -0.64 4.30
C TRP A 28 -30.39 -2.16 4.26
N ASP A 29 -29.84 -2.87 5.27
CA ASP A 29 -29.75 -4.34 5.30
C ASP A 29 -29.17 -4.94 3.99
N ASN A 30 -28.07 -4.33 3.48
CA ASN A 30 -27.44 -4.66 2.19
C ASN A 30 -28.31 -4.47 0.93
N THR A 31 -29.52 -3.94 1.05
CA THR A 31 -30.39 -3.58 -0.08
C THR A 31 -30.18 -2.14 -0.46
N LEU A 32 -29.96 -1.83 -1.74
CA LEU A 32 -29.85 -0.45 -2.25
C LEU A 32 -31.21 0.24 -2.10
N VAL A 33 -31.26 1.30 -1.27
CA VAL A 33 -32.49 2.05 -1.00
C VAL A 33 -32.49 3.45 -1.62
N SER A 34 -31.32 4.02 -1.89
CA SER A 34 -31.20 5.33 -2.56
C SER A 34 -29.86 5.43 -3.28
N GLN A 35 -29.85 6.11 -4.43
CA GLN A 35 -28.67 6.35 -5.24
C GLN A 35 -28.63 7.79 -5.71
N LYS A 36 -27.45 8.41 -5.70
CA LYS A 36 -27.16 9.70 -6.30
C LYS A 36 -26.04 9.50 -7.32
N ASP A 37 -26.29 9.87 -8.57
CA ASP A 37 -25.28 9.80 -9.62
C ASP A 37 -24.27 10.94 -9.48
N ALA A 38 -23.07 10.75 -10.06
CA ALA A 38 -22.04 11.78 -10.08
C ALA A 38 -22.57 13.05 -10.76
N SER A 39 -22.78 14.10 -9.98
CA SER A 39 -23.17 15.41 -10.51
C SER A 39 -21.99 16.38 -10.38
N ALA A 40 -21.83 17.25 -11.39
CA ALA A 40 -20.81 18.29 -11.40
C ALA A 40 -21.11 19.47 -10.45
N SER A 41 -22.06 19.32 -9.50
CA SER A 41 -22.36 20.36 -8.53
C SER A 41 -21.30 20.37 -7.42
N ASP A 42 -20.70 21.53 -7.19
CA ASP A 42 -19.77 21.82 -6.06
C ASP A 42 -20.49 21.82 -4.68
N ASP A 43 -21.67 21.24 -4.59
CA ASP A 43 -22.45 21.20 -3.37
C ASP A 43 -21.95 20.04 -2.49
N ASN A 44 -21.34 20.41 -1.36
CA ASN A 44 -20.86 19.46 -0.36
C ASN A 44 -22.02 18.77 0.39
N ASP A 45 -23.26 19.25 0.22
CA ASP A 45 -24.42 18.70 0.91
C ASP A 45 -24.94 17.47 0.18
N PHE A 46 -25.28 16.45 0.94
CA PHE A 46 -25.90 15.26 0.42
C PHE A 46 -27.27 15.02 1.09
N HIS A 47 -28.17 14.47 0.31
CA HIS A 47 -29.52 14.14 0.73
C HIS A 47 -29.94 12.81 0.08
N HIS A 48 -30.28 11.84 0.93
CA HIS A 48 -30.88 10.57 0.54
C HIS A 48 -32.24 10.42 1.23
N GLN A 49 -33.25 10.04 0.48
CA GLN A 49 -34.61 9.80 0.99
C GLN A 49 -35.06 8.42 0.50
N PHE A 50 -35.68 7.66 1.37
CA PHE A 50 -36.22 6.34 1.06
C PHE A 50 -37.35 5.99 2.01
N GLU A 51 -38.18 5.05 1.60
CA GLU A 51 -39.33 4.58 2.36
C GLU A 51 -39.15 3.13 2.75
N LEU A 52 -39.50 2.82 4.01
CA LEU A 52 -39.50 1.45 4.51
C LEU A 52 -40.93 1.04 4.83
N GLN A 53 -41.32 -0.16 4.37
CA GLN A 53 -42.65 -0.71 4.67
C GLN A 53 -42.60 -1.53 5.95
N ASN A 54 -43.39 -1.16 6.93
CA ASN A 54 -43.58 -1.90 8.18
C ASN A 54 -45.04 -2.29 8.34
N GLY A 55 -45.41 -3.46 7.81
CA GLY A 55 -46.79 -3.91 7.72
C GLY A 55 -47.61 -2.98 6.78
N GLU A 56 -48.66 -2.33 7.30
CA GLU A 56 -49.48 -1.39 6.55
C GLU A 56 -48.97 0.06 6.63
N SER A 57 -47.99 0.37 7.46
CA SER A 57 -47.46 1.72 7.62
C SER A 57 -46.16 1.93 6.80
N ILE A 58 -46.10 3.10 6.15
CA ILE A 58 -44.89 3.57 5.45
C ILE A 58 -44.12 4.46 6.40
N ILE A 59 -42.84 4.17 6.57
CA ILE A 59 -41.89 4.92 7.39
C ILE A 59 -40.99 5.73 6.45
N GLU A 60 -41.08 7.06 6.51
CA GLU A 60 -40.21 7.94 5.74
C GLU A 60 -38.87 8.08 6.43
N CYS A 61 -37.79 7.73 5.70
CA CYS A 61 -36.41 7.78 6.20
C CYS A 61 -35.59 8.77 5.36
N LYS A 62 -34.78 9.60 6.03
CA LYS A 62 -33.88 10.57 5.39
C LYS A 62 -32.48 10.48 5.99
N LEU A 63 -31.48 10.56 5.14
CA LEU A 63 -30.08 10.74 5.55
C LEU A 63 -29.57 12.01 4.87
N THR A 64 -29.21 13.01 5.67
CA THR A 64 -28.72 14.31 5.19
C THR A 64 -27.40 14.62 5.85
N GLY A 65 -26.57 15.41 5.21
CA GLY A 65 -25.29 15.83 5.79
C GLY A 65 -24.44 16.61 4.82
N ASN A 66 -23.23 16.91 5.29
CA ASN A 66 -22.20 17.59 4.51
C ASN A 66 -20.98 16.68 4.37
N LEU A 67 -20.42 16.57 3.16
CA LEU A 67 -19.27 15.77 2.82
C LEU A 67 -18.17 16.63 2.22
N SER A 68 -17.08 16.82 2.96
CA SER A 68 -15.84 17.41 2.46
C SER A 68 -14.81 16.30 2.19
N TRP A 69 -14.09 16.41 1.06
CA TRP A 69 -13.06 15.44 0.70
C TRP A 69 -11.65 15.88 1.06
N GLN A 70 -11.42 17.17 1.24
CA GLN A 70 -10.09 17.74 1.50
C GLN A 70 -10.15 18.92 2.48
N PRO A 71 -9.91 18.70 3.78
CA PRO A 71 -9.74 17.40 4.47
C PRO A 71 -11.02 16.58 4.48
N PHE A 72 -10.90 15.25 4.62
CA PHE A 72 -12.08 14.39 4.69
C PHE A 72 -12.84 14.62 6.00
N LEU A 73 -14.08 15.03 5.86
CA LEU A 73 -15.03 15.20 6.95
C LEU A 73 -16.43 14.92 6.43
N ILE A 74 -17.16 14.04 7.08
CA ILE A 74 -18.59 13.83 6.84
C ILE A 74 -19.34 14.11 8.13
N SER A 75 -20.28 15.08 8.08
CA SER A 75 -21.29 15.26 9.11
C SER A 75 -22.62 14.74 8.61
N TYR A 76 -23.38 14.08 9.46
CA TYR A 76 -24.63 13.46 9.04
C TYR A 76 -25.73 13.55 10.09
N GLN A 77 -26.98 13.53 9.63
CA GLN A 77 -28.18 13.37 10.41
C GLN A 77 -29.08 12.34 9.73
N ALA A 78 -29.50 11.32 10.49
CA ALA A 78 -30.44 10.31 10.06
C ALA A 78 -31.78 10.57 10.74
N LEU A 79 -32.81 10.73 9.93
CA LEU A 79 -34.17 11.09 10.37
C LEU A 79 -35.15 9.97 10.00
N VAL A 80 -36.11 9.76 10.90
CA VAL A 80 -37.29 8.92 10.65
C VAL A 80 -38.51 9.73 10.95
N ASN A 81 -39.45 9.83 9.98
CA ASN A 81 -40.62 10.67 10.06
C ASN A 81 -40.33 12.11 10.54
N ASN A 82 -39.24 12.70 9.99
CA ASN A 82 -38.70 14.02 10.33
C ASN A 82 -38.15 14.16 11.79
N GLN A 83 -37.99 13.07 12.54
CA GLN A 83 -37.32 13.09 13.83
C GLN A 83 -35.89 12.57 13.69
N VAL A 84 -34.90 13.30 14.23
CA VAL A 84 -33.49 12.89 14.21
C VAL A 84 -33.29 11.73 15.18
N ILE A 85 -32.86 10.59 14.66
CA ILE A 85 -32.55 9.38 15.47
C ILE A 85 -31.05 9.18 15.66
N ALA A 86 -30.23 9.60 14.70
CA ALA A 86 -28.79 9.53 14.80
C ALA A 86 -28.16 10.76 14.13
N GLN A 87 -27.09 11.26 14.73
CA GLN A 87 -26.27 12.32 14.14
C GLN A 87 -24.81 12.15 14.60
N GLY A 88 -23.90 12.63 13.77
CA GLY A 88 -22.49 12.54 14.11
C GLY A 88 -21.59 13.08 13.02
N GLU A 89 -20.28 12.95 13.28
CA GLU A 89 -19.22 13.33 12.34
C GLU A 89 -18.22 12.19 12.24
N ARG A 90 -17.62 12.02 11.06
CA ARG A 90 -16.51 11.10 10.85
C ARG A 90 -15.39 11.80 10.08
N ASN A 91 -14.17 11.49 10.43
CA ASN A 91 -12.97 12.04 9.84
C ASN A 91 -12.08 10.93 9.23
N GLU A 92 -10.94 11.32 8.68
CA GLU A 92 -9.99 10.40 8.03
C GLU A 92 -9.56 9.24 8.94
N LYS A 93 -9.33 9.50 10.24
CA LYS A 93 -8.91 8.47 11.22
C LYS A 93 -9.98 7.41 11.45
N ASP A 94 -11.25 7.78 11.34
CA ASP A 94 -12.36 6.84 11.46
C ASP A 94 -12.43 5.92 10.24
N ILE A 95 -12.12 6.45 9.04
CA ILE A 95 -12.03 5.66 7.81
C ILE A 95 -10.81 4.71 7.86
N GLU A 96 -9.67 5.18 8.36
CA GLU A 96 -8.47 4.33 8.51
C GLU A 96 -8.71 3.10 9.39
N ARG A 97 -9.49 3.26 10.44
CA ARG A 97 -9.75 2.22 11.44
C ARG A 97 -10.90 1.29 11.11
N GLN A 98 -11.71 1.64 10.12
CA GLN A 98 -12.85 0.79 9.76
C GLN A 98 -12.37 -0.53 9.14
N THR A 99 -13.01 -1.63 9.53
CA THR A 99 -12.85 -2.91 8.83
C THR A 99 -13.64 -2.85 7.53
N PRO A 100 -13.00 -2.95 6.35
CA PRO A 100 -13.74 -2.92 5.11
C PRO A 100 -14.79 -4.03 5.08
N HIS A 101 -16.03 -3.71 4.78
CA HIS A 101 -17.00 -4.74 4.44
C HIS A 101 -16.47 -5.49 3.24
N THR A 102 -16.28 -6.80 3.37
CA THR A 102 -16.02 -7.67 2.24
C THR A 102 -17.19 -7.54 1.28
N PRO A 103 -17.00 -6.95 0.08
CA PRO A 103 -18.05 -7.02 -0.93
C PRO A 103 -18.39 -8.50 -1.14
N ILE A 104 -19.66 -8.84 -1.24
CA ILE A 104 -20.11 -10.14 -1.73
C ILE A 104 -19.32 -10.40 -3.01
N GLU A 105 -18.42 -11.40 -3.00
CA GLU A 105 -17.45 -11.63 -4.07
C GLU A 105 -18.17 -11.69 -5.42
N PRO A 106 -17.84 -10.83 -6.39
CA PRO A 106 -18.11 -11.18 -7.77
C PRO A 106 -17.15 -12.29 -8.15
N GLU A 107 -17.69 -13.36 -8.68
CA GLU A 107 -17.10 -14.55 -9.27
C GLU A 107 -15.57 -14.66 -9.27
N LYS A 108 -15.09 -15.81 -8.77
CA LYS A 108 -13.71 -16.31 -8.83
C LYS A 108 -13.08 -16.08 -10.20
N ARG A 109 -12.45 -14.93 -10.40
CA ARG A 109 -11.56 -14.74 -11.54
C ARG A 109 -10.21 -15.33 -11.19
N PHE A 110 -9.70 -16.17 -12.05
CA PHE A 110 -8.36 -16.75 -12.00
C PHE A 110 -7.34 -15.60 -11.80
N SER A 111 -6.78 -15.53 -10.61
CA SER A 111 -5.69 -14.64 -10.26
C SER A 111 -4.47 -15.49 -9.97
N LEU A 112 -3.30 -15.05 -10.43
CA LEU A 112 -2.02 -15.68 -10.08
C LEU A 112 -1.83 -15.78 -8.57
N ILE A 113 -2.33 -14.77 -7.83
CA ILE A 113 -2.42 -14.79 -6.36
C ILE A 113 -3.32 -15.94 -5.89
N GLY A 114 -4.41 -16.23 -6.61
CA GLY A 114 -5.27 -17.40 -6.36
C GLY A 114 -4.54 -18.72 -6.58
N LEU A 115 -3.70 -18.83 -7.60
CA LEU A 115 -2.89 -20.02 -7.88
C LEU A 115 -1.80 -20.25 -6.82
N VAL A 116 -1.09 -19.17 -6.42
CA VAL A 116 -0.13 -19.19 -5.33
C VAL A 116 -0.83 -19.51 -4.00
N SER A 117 -2.02 -18.96 -3.75
CA SER A 117 -2.79 -19.26 -2.53
C SER A 117 -3.32 -20.70 -2.53
N LEU A 118 -3.64 -21.27 -3.70
CA LEU A 118 -4.04 -22.67 -3.84
C LEU A 118 -2.85 -23.61 -3.58
N GLY A 119 -1.66 -23.29 -4.11
CA GLY A 119 -0.41 -23.99 -3.80
C GLY A 119 -0.04 -23.90 -2.33
N MET A 120 -0.26 -22.73 -1.69
CA MET A 120 -0.04 -22.54 -0.26
C MET A 120 -1.08 -23.25 0.62
N LYS A 121 -2.33 -23.42 0.16
CA LYS A 121 -3.34 -24.23 0.86
C LYS A 121 -3.02 -25.73 0.79
N ALA A 122 -2.38 -26.19 -0.30
CA ALA A 122 -1.94 -27.58 -0.43
C ALA A 122 -0.79 -27.92 0.53
N LEU A 123 0.04 -26.93 0.92
CA LEU A 123 1.05 -27.08 1.96
C LEU A 123 0.40 -26.81 3.32
N LYS A 124 0.00 -27.84 4.05
CA LYS A 124 -0.79 -27.84 5.29
C LYS A 124 -0.23 -27.03 6.47
N SER A 125 0.89 -26.28 6.35
CA SER A 125 1.44 -25.44 7.41
C SER A 125 2.12 -24.19 6.86
N ALA A 126 1.50 -23.02 7.11
CA ALA A 126 2.11 -21.71 6.78
C ALA A 126 3.48 -21.51 7.44
N LYS A 127 3.75 -22.15 8.58
CA LYS A 127 5.06 -22.14 9.26
C LYS A 127 6.11 -22.87 8.47
N LEU A 128 5.78 -24.05 7.90
CA LEU A 128 6.71 -24.84 7.12
C LEU A 128 7.11 -24.12 5.83
N ILE A 129 6.16 -23.49 5.14
CA ILE A 129 6.44 -22.69 3.94
C ILE A 129 7.43 -21.57 4.23
N LYS A 130 7.26 -20.82 5.33
CA LYS A 130 8.18 -19.75 5.72
C LYS A 130 9.61 -20.28 5.95
N VAL A 131 9.75 -21.41 6.64
CA VAL A 131 11.05 -22.03 6.90
C VAL A 131 11.68 -22.49 5.59
N VAL A 132 10.94 -23.18 4.71
CA VAL A 132 11.45 -23.66 3.41
C VAL A 132 11.89 -22.49 2.54
N LEU A 133 11.08 -21.45 2.41
CA LEU A 133 11.42 -20.26 1.62
C LEU A 133 12.63 -19.52 2.21
N ALA A 134 12.70 -19.35 3.53
CA ALA A 134 13.85 -18.72 4.18
C ALA A 134 15.13 -19.52 3.98
N SER A 135 15.07 -20.86 4.09
CA SER A 135 16.22 -21.74 3.85
C SER A 135 16.67 -21.71 2.38
N ALA A 136 15.71 -21.70 1.45
CA ALA A 136 15.99 -21.56 0.03
C ALA A 136 16.62 -20.20 -0.31
N SER A 137 16.14 -19.12 0.31
CA SER A 137 16.73 -17.77 0.16
C SER A 137 18.17 -17.75 0.70
N LEU A 138 18.40 -18.33 1.88
CA LEU A 138 19.75 -18.42 2.45
C LEU A 138 20.69 -19.22 1.54
N ALA A 139 20.26 -20.36 1.02
CA ALA A 139 21.05 -21.15 0.09
C ALA A 139 21.37 -20.38 -1.20
N ALA A 140 20.37 -19.69 -1.78
CA ALA A 140 20.52 -18.91 -2.99
C ALA A 140 21.51 -17.73 -2.81
N TYR A 141 21.39 -16.98 -1.71
CA TYR A 141 22.32 -15.89 -1.42
C TYR A 141 23.71 -16.38 -1.01
N SER A 142 23.82 -17.56 -0.32
CA SER A 142 25.11 -18.16 0.02
C SER A 142 25.87 -18.69 -1.20
N TRP A 143 25.16 -18.95 -2.29
CA TRP A 143 25.80 -19.30 -3.57
C TRP A 143 26.44 -18.08 -4.26
N LEU A 144 25.87 -16.88 -4.06
CA LEU A 144 26.40 -15.63 -4.63
C LEU A 144 27.45 -14.96 -3.73
N PHE A 145 27.30 -15.10 -2.42
CA PHE A 145 28.10 -14.45 -1.38
C PHE A 145 28.62 -15.48 -0.39
N SER A 146 29.47 -15.06 0.57
CA SER A 146 29.81 -15.92 1.71
C SER A 146 28.55 -16.21 2.55
N PHE A 147 28.49 -17.37 3.19
CA PHE A 147 27.38 -17.75 4.07
C PHE A 147 27.10 -16.71 5.16
N GLN A 148 28.16 -16.15 5.76
CA GLN A 148 28.05 -15.11 6.79
C GLN A 148 27.39 -13.82 6.24
N PHE A 149 27.83 -13.38 5.05
CA PHE A 149 27.25 -12.21 4.40
C PHE A 149 25.80 -12.44 3.97
N ALA A 150 25.48 -13.61 3.43
CA ALA A 150 24.12 -13.99 3.06
C ALA A 150 23.18 -14.00 4.27
N LEU A 151 23.64 -14.53 5.41
CA LEU A 151 22.85 -14.54 6.65
C LEU A 151 22.57 -13.11 7.16
N ALA A 152 23.60 -12.25 7.15
CA ALA A 152 23.47 -10.86 7.55
C ALA A 152 22.55 -10.08 6.61
N LEU A 153 22.63 -10.31 5.30
CA LEU A 153 21.77 -9.70 4.30
C LEU A 153 20.30 -10.12 4.47
N ILE A 154 20.05 -11.40 4.76
CA ILE A 154 18.71 -11.87 5.10
C ILE A 154 18.17 -11.20 6.37
N ALA A 155 19.00 -10.99 7.38
CA ALA A 155 18.61 -10.26 8.57
C ALA A 155 18.21 -8.80 8.23
N CYS A 156 18.94 -8.14 7.32
CA CYS A 156 18.60 -6.81 6.82
C CYS A 156 17.24 -6.81 6.07
N LEU A 157 17.03 -7.79 5.19
CA LEU A 157 15.74 -7.96 4.49
C LEU A 157 14.59 -8.21 5.46
N MET A 158 14.79 -9.08 6.44
CA MET A 158 13.79 -9.33 7.49
C MET A 158 13.44 -8.06 8.26
N PHE A 159 14.42 -7.20 8.51
CA PHE A 159 14.21 -5.94 9.21
C PHE A 159 13.47 -4.91 8.35
N HIS A 160 13.73 -4.89 7.05
CA HIS A 160 12.95 -4.13 6.07
C HIS A 160 11.48 -4.58 6.10
N GLU A 161 11.20 -5.89 5.94
CA GLU A 161 9.84 -6.42 5.96
C GLU A 161 9.14 -6.19 7.31
N TYR A 162 9.90 -6.22 8.40
CA TYR A 162 9.37 -5.87 9.72
C TYR A 162 8.87 -4.42 9.77
N GLY A 163 9.48 -3.50 9.02
CA GLY A 163 8.99 -2.12 8.85
C GLY A 163 7.55 -2.09 8.30
N HIS A 164 7.27 -2.83 7.22
CA HIS A 164 5.91 -2.95 6.67
C HIS A 164 4.93 -3.54 7.69
N VAL A 165 5.32 -4.64 8.34
CA VAL A 165 4.49 -5.29 9.37
C VAL A 165 4.21 -4.33 10.53
N ARG A 166 5.18 -3.51 10.92
CA ARG A 166 5.02 -2.52 12.00
C ARG A 166 4.01 -1.44 11.62
N ALA A 167 4.06 -0.96 10.37
CA ALA A 167 3.10 0.01 9.83
C ALA A 167 1.68 -0.59 9.74
N MET A 168 1.55 -1.80 9.20
CA MET A 168 0.26 -2.50 9.14
C MET A 168 -0.38 -2.64 10.53
N LYS A 169 0.44 -3.04 11.53
CA LYS A 169 -0.03 -3.15 12.93
C LYS A 169 -0.41 -1.80 13.55
N TYR A 170 0.29 -0.72 13.19
CA TYR A 170 -0.06 0.62 13.64
C TYR A 170 -1.46 1.02 13.19
N PHE A 171 -1.85 0.64 11.96
CA PHE A 171 -3.20 0.83 11.43
C PHE A 171 -4.21 -0.24 11.90
N GLY A 172 -3.84 -1.13 12.82
CA GLY A 172 -4.73 -2.15 13.35
C GLY A 172 -4.93 -3.37 12.44
N MET A 173 -4.19 -3.46 11.32
CA MET A 173 -4.33 -4.54 10.34
C MET A 173 -3.76 -5.86 10.85
N LYS A 174 -4.48 -6.96 10.62
CA LYS A 174 -4.01 -8.32 10.91
C LYS A 174 -3.02 -8.78 9.86
N THR A 175 -1.84 -9.22 10.31
CA THR A 175 -0.75 -9.64 9.41
C THR A 175 -0.56 -11.15 9.44
N LYS A 176 -0.32 -11.76 8.28
CA LYS A 176 0.06 -13.17 8.15
C LYS A 176 1.55 -13.41 8.42
N GLY A 177 2.34 -12.34 8.52
CA GLY A 177 3.78 -12.36 8.75
C GLY A 177 4.59 -12.23 7.47
N ILE A 178 5.90 -12.47 7.60
CA ILE A 178 6.90 -12.25 6.57
C ILE A 178 7.19 -13.56 5.84
N TYR A 179 7.30 -13.52 4.52
CA TYR A 179 7.74 -14.60 3.64
C TYR A 179 8.98 -14.12 2.86
N LEU A 180 10.08 -14.85 2.93
CA LEU A 180 11.29 -14.56 2.14
C LEU A 180 11.25 -15.37 0.85
N ILE A 181 11.35 -14.71 -0.28
CA ILE A 181 11.32 -15.35 -1.61
C ILE A 181 12.74 -15.22 -2.19
N PRO A 182 13.39 -16.34 -2.58
CA PRO A 182 14.74 -16.28 -3.16
C PRO A 182 14.80 -15.29 -4.31
N PHE A 183 15.81 -14.43 -4.32
CA PHE A 183 16.09 -13.38 -5.31
C PHE A 183 15.02 -12.28 -5.47
N LEU A 184 13.81 -12.46 -4.94
CA LEU A 184 12.74 -11.46 -4.99
C LEU A 184 12.65 -10.60 -3.72
N GLY A 185 13.35 -11.00 -2.65
CA GLY A 185 13.32 -10.29 -1.37
C GLY A 185 12.31 -10.86 -0.39
N GLY A 186 11.70 -10.00 0.42
CA GLY A 186 10.65 -10.35 1.36
C GLY A 186 9.26 -9.96 0.86
N LEU A 187 8.25 -10.48 1.55
CA LEU A 187 6.85 -10.15 1.33
C LEU A 187 6.10 -10.16 2.65
N ALA A 188 5.69 -9.00 3.12
CA ALA A 188 4.80 -8.85 4.27
C ALA A 188 3.33 -8.93 3.80
N LEU A 189 2.59 -9.91 4.32
CA LEU A 189 1.19 -10.13 3.92
C LEU A 189 0.22 -9.71 5.01
N SER A 190 -0.89 -9.07 4.60
CA SER A 190 -2.08 -8.81 5.41
C SER A 190 -3.30 -9.53 4.84
N ASP A 191 -4.27 -9.86 5.69
CA ASP A 191 -5.60 -10.32 5.29
C ASP A 191 -6.56 -9.16 4.99
N GLU A 192 -6.23 -7.98 5.48
CA GLU A 192 -7.07 -6.81 5.42
C GLU A 192 -6.62 -5.87 4.29
N LYS A 193 -7.59 -5.21 3.68
CA LYS A 193 -7.34 -4.20 2.64
C LYS A 193 -7.08 -2.85 3.30
N ILE A 194 -6.27 -2.03 2.65
CA ILE A 194 -6.10 -0.62 3.01
C ILE A 194 -7.35 0.17 2.65
N ASN A 195 -7.65 1.20 3.43
CA ASN A 195 -8.80 2.09 3.25
C ASN A 195 -8.39 3.47 2.70
N THR A 196 -7.13 3.87 2.91
CA THR A 196 -6.65 5.19 2.53
C THR A 196 -5.33 5.11 1.75
N ARG A 197 -5.07 6.11 0.89
CA ARG A 197 -3.79 6.26 0.20
C ARG A 197 -2.66 6.58 1.20
N TRP A 198 -3.00 7.17 2.34
CA TRP A 198 -2.05 7.41 3.42
C TRP A 198 -1.51 6.11 4.01
N GLN A 199 -2.39 5.13 4.26
CA GLN A 199 -1.98 3.80 4.69
C GLN A 199 -1.02 3.15 3.69
N ASP A 200 -1.33 3.24 2.37
CA ASP A 200 -0.48 2.69 1.31
C ASP A 200 0.93 3.32 1.33
N VAL A 201 1.00 4.66 1.42
CA VAL A 201 2.28 5.39 1.52
C VAL A 201 3.07 5.00 2.76
N VAL A 202 2.45 5.03 3.94
CA VAL A 202 3.16 4.74 5.20
C VAL A 202 3.66 3.31 5.22
N ILE A 203 2.82 2.34 4.81
CA ILE A 203 3.23 0.93 4.75
C ILE A 203 4.41 0.79 3.80
N SER A 204 4.35 1.36 2.60
CA SER A 204 5.42 1.25 1.59
C SER A 204 6.72 1.93 2.02
N ILE A 205 6.67 3.09 2.66
CA ILE A 205 7.88 3.81 3.10
C ILE A 205 8.54 3.15 4.32
N MET A 206 7.77 2.51 5.20
CA MET A 206 8.31 1.98 6.46
C MET A 206 9.29 0.82 6.26
N GLY A 207 9.17 0.01 5.20
CA GLY A 207 10.17 -1.00 4.87
C GLY A 207 11.54 -0.37 4.58
N PRO A 208 11.65 0.47 3.55
CA PRO A 208 12.90 1.18 3.23
C PRO A 208 13.42 2.07 4.37
N LEU A 209 12.56 2.66 5.20
CA LEU A 209 12.97 3.43 6.38
C LEU A 209 13.69 2.54 7.41
N PHE A 210 13.17 1.35 7.69
CA PHE A 210 13.82 0.37 8.55
C PHE A 210 15.13 -0.12 7.91
N GLY A 211 15.14 -0.29 6.59
CA GLY A 211 16.37 -0.56 5.85
C GLY A 211 17.43 0.54 6.00
N LEU A 212 17.03 1.82 5.94
CA LEU A 212 17.92 2.94 6.21
C LEU A 212 18.49 2.88 7.63
N ILE A 213 17.65 2.63 8.64
CA ILE A 213 18.08 2.48 10.03
C ILE A 213 19.13 1.36 10.15
N MET A 214 18.88 0.21 9.51
CA MET A 214 19.85 -0.91 9.52
C MET A 214 21.16 -0.54 8.81
N SER A 215 21.12 0.16 7.68
CA SER A 215 22.33 0.64 6.99
C SER A 215 23.13 1.61 7.86
N LEU A 216 22.46 2.50 8.59
CA LEU A 216 23.12 3.41 9.55
C LEU A 216 23.75 2.64 10.73
N ILE A 217 23.07 1.61 11.25
CA ILE A 217 23.62 0.72 12.30
C ILE A 217 24.90 0.04 11.79
N CYS A 218 24.86 -0.52 10.57
CA CYS A 218 26.04 -1.14 9.97
C CYS A 218 27.17 -0.12 9.73
N MET A 219 26.85 1.09 9.30
CA MET A 219 27.82 2.17 9.12
C MET A 219 28.50 2.55 10.46
N VAL A 220 27.72 2.68 11.54
CA VAL A 220 28.27 2.93 12.90
C VAL A 220 29.13 1.74 13.36
N ALA A 221 28.69 0.50 13.11
CA ALA A 221 29.48 -0.68 13.42
C ALA A 221 30.85 -0.67 12.69
N TYR A 222 30.87 -0.29 11.41
CA TYR A 222 32.10 -0.06 10.66
C TYR A 222 33.00 0.99 11.30
N TRP A 223 32.46 2.13 11.71
CA TRP A 223 33.28 3.18 12.37
C TRP A 223 33.89 2.73 13.70
N ILE A 224 33.21 1.84 14.44
CA ILE A 224 33.71 1.32 15.72
C ILE A 224 34.75 0.20 15.53
N THR A 225 34.51 -0.70 14.57
CA THR A 225 35.29 -1.93 14.40
C THR A 225 36.40 -1.84 13.34
N GLY A 226 36.20 -0.96 12.34
CA GLY A 226 37.06 -0.92 11.14
C GLY A 226 36.81 -2.08 10.16
N GLU A 227 35.90 -3.00 10.45
CA GLU A 227 35.65 -4.21 9.66
C GLU A 227 34.90 -3.93 8.38
N MET A 228 35.50 -4.21 7.22
CA MET A 228 34.92 -3.99 5.87
C MET A 228 33.61 -4.77 5.65
N PHE A 229 33.41 -5.84 6.42
CA PHE A 229 32.14 -6.59 6.42
C PHE A 229 30.92 -5.69 6.68
N PHE A 230 31.01 -4.81 7.68
CA PHE A 230 29.93 -3.88 8.02
C PHE A 230 29.76 -2.78 6.98
N ALA A 231 30.85 -2.30 6.38
CA ALA A 231 30.79 -1.34 5.28
C ALA A 231 30.07 -1.95 4.06
N GLY A 232 30.46 -3.17 3.66
CA GLY A 232 29.81 -3.91 2.59
C GLY A 232 28.32 -4.13 2.86
N LEU A 233 27.97 -4.53 4.09
CA LEU A 233 26.58 -4.76 4.47
C LEU A 233 25.76 -3.45 4.46
N ALA A 234 26.32 -2.32 4.93
CA ALA A 234 25.66 -1.02 4.89
C ALA A 234 25.34 -0.60 3.45
N VAL A 235 26.30 -0.73 2.53
CA VAL A 235 26.17 -0.36 1.11
C VAL A 235 25.18 -1.26 0.39
N PHE A 236 25.30 -2.59 0.53
CA PHE A 236 24.38 -3.52 -0.12
C PHE A 236 22.95 -3.39 0.39
N ASN A 237 22.78 -3.22 1.71
CA ASN A 237 21.45 -2.98 2.26
C ASN A 237 20.86 -1.65 1.79
N ALA A 238 21.66 -0.58 1.72
CA ALA A 238 21.23 0.71 1.17
C ALA A 238 20.81 0.57 -0.30
N LEU A 239 21.57 -0.18 -1.11
CA LEU A 239 21.27 -0.44 -2.52
C LEU A 239 19.96 -1.22 -2.70
N LEU A 240 19.74 -2.28 -1.88
CA LEU A 240 18.49 -3.05 -1.91
C LEU A 240 17.27 -2.19 -1.58
N ASN A 241 17.38 -1.32 -0.57
CA ASN A 241 16.30 -0.43 -0.19
C ASN A 241 16.08 0.67 -1.24
N LEU A 242 17.15 1.17 -1.87
CA LEU A 242 17.05 2.11 -2.98
C LEU A 242 16.37 1.47 -4.19
N PHE A 243 16.65 0.19 -4.47
CA PHE A 243 15.97 -0.57 -5.52
C PHE A 243 14.47 -0.69 -5.23
N ASN A 244 14.08 -1.00 -3.99
CA ASN A 244 12.66 -1.04 -3.60
C ASN A 244 11.98 0.34 -3.67
N LEU A 245 12.73 1.44 -3.58
CA LEU A 245 12.23 2.80 -3.76
C LEU A 245 12.17 3.26 -5.21
N LEU A 246 12.53 2.42 -6.21
CA LEU A 246 12.26 2.78 -7.60
C LEU A 246 10.76 3.04 -7.79
N PRO A 247 10.39 4.11 -8.52
CA PRO A 247 8.98 4.51 -8.66
C PRO A 247 8.23 3.61 -9.66
N ILE A 248 8.35 2.30 -9.50
CA ILE A 248 7.88 1.28 -10.44
C ILE A 248 7.13 0.20 -9.66
N LEU A 249 5.85 -0.02 -9.99
CA LEU A 249 5.09 -1.14 -9.40
C LEU A 249 5.71 -2.50 -9.82
N PRO A 250 5.71 -3.48 -8.94
CA PRO A 250 5.10 -3.53 -7.60
C PRO A 250 6.05 -3.18 -6.44
N LEU A 251 7.12 -2.41 -6.68
CA LEU A 251 8.07 -1.99 -5.66
C LEU A 251 7.45 -0.91 -4.74
N ASP A 252 8.01 -0.73 -3.55
CA ASP A 252 7.53 0.24 -2.56
C ASP A 252 7.44 1.67 -3.10
N GLY A 253 8.47 2.12 -3.84
CA GLY A 253 8.47 3.42 -4.50
C GLY A 253 7.35 3.57 -5.52
N GLY A 254 6.97 2.49 -6.20
CA GLY A 254 5.84 2.44 -7.13
C GLY A 254 4.50 2.65 -6.42
N HIS A 255 4.30 2.07 -5.23
CA HIS A 255 3.11 2.28 -4.41
C HIS A 255 3.02 3.74 -3.92
N VAL A 256 4.15 4.33 -3.50
CA VAL A 256 4.21 5.76 -3.12
C VAL A 256 3.85 6.65 -4.31
N LEU A 257 4.46 6.43 -5.48
CA LEU A 257 4.14 7.18 -6.71
C LEU A 257 2.66 7.05 -7.06
N LYS A 258 2.13 5.82 -7.05
CA LYS A 258 0.71 5.53 -7.31
C LYS A 258 -0.19 6.32 -6.36
N SER A 259 0.06 6.24 -5.06
CA SER A 259 -0.79 6.87 -4.05
C SER A 259 -0.79 8.39 -4.13
N ILE A 260 0.36 9.03 -4.38
CA ILE A 260 0.45 10.49 -4.58
C ILE A 260 -0.26 10.89 -5.88
N SER A 261 0.10 10.27 -7.01
CA SER A 261 -0.35 10.70 -8.34
C SER A 261 -1.86 10.49 -8.55
N PHE A 262 -2.41 9.37 -8.07
CA PHE A 262 -3.87 9.12 -8.13
C PHE A 262 -4.66 10.02 -7.16
N SER A 263 -4.04 10.50 -6.08
CA SER A 263 -4.65 11.48 -5.20
C SER A 263 -4.71 12.88 -5.83
N MET A 264 -3.76 13.20 -6.72
CA MET A 264 -3.81 14.45 -7.48
C MET A 264 -4.83 14.39 -8.62
N ASN A 265 -4.72 13.38 -9.47
CA ASN A 265 -5.64 13.14 -10.59
C ASN A 265 -5.48 11.71 -11.12
N SER A 266 -6.59 10.99 -11.32
CA SER A 266 -6.55 9.61 -11.81
C SER A 266 -5.88 9.46 -13.18
N LYS A 267 -6.05 10.43 -14.11
CA LYS A 267 -5.38 10.40 -15.43
C LYS A 267 -3.87 10.60 -15.28
N LEU A 268 -3.44 11.55 -14.44
CA LEU A 268 -2.03 11.77 -14.13
C LEU A 268 -1.40 10.52 -13.51
N GLY A 269 -2.11 9.89 -12.56
CA GLY A 269 -1.68 8.65 -11.93
C GLY A 269 -1.38 7.55 -12.94
N ILE A 270 -2.29 7.33 -13.89
CA ILE A 270 -2.12 6.33 -14.96
C ILE A 270 -0.89 6.66 -15.83
N VAL A 271 -0.77 7.91 -16.27
CA VAL A 271 0.34 8.34 -17.14
C VAL A 271 1.68 8.15 -16.44
N LEU A 272 1.79 8.56 -15.17
CA LEU A 272 3.03 8.43 -14.40
C LEU A 272 3.39 6.97 -14.12
N CYS A 273 2.42 6.14 -13.68
CA CYS A 273 2.65 4.72 -13.43
C CYS A 273 2.99 3.95 -14.72
N ALA A 274 2.32 4.24 -15.84
CA ALA A 274 2.63 3.63 -17.12
C ALA A 274 4.01 4.07 -17.64
N GLY A 275 4.36 5.35 -17.52
CA GLY A 275 5.69 5.88 -17.87
C GLY A 275 6.79 5.22 -17.03
N ALA A 276 6.58 5.07 -15.73
CA ALA A 276 7.50 4.36 -14.83
C ALA A 276 7.64 2.87 -15.21
N ALA A 277 6.55 2.19 -15.57
CA ALA A 277 6.61 0.81 -16.05
C ALA A 277 7.41 0.67 -17.35
N ILE A 278 7.21 1.58 -18.31
CA ILE A 278 7.99 1.61 -19.56
C ILE A 278 9.48 1.85 -19.25
N GLY A 279 9.79 2.83 -18.40
CA GLY A 279 11.16 3.09 -17.93
C GLY A 279 11.80 1.88 -17.26
N GLY A 280 11.02 1.16 -16.44
CA GLY A 280 11.42 -0.09 -15.81
C GLY A 280 11.73 -1.20 -16.81
N VAL A 281 10.93 -1.35 -17.87
CA VAL A 281 11.18 -2.33 -18.94
C VAL A 281 12.50 -2.02 -19.66
N ILE A 282 12.73 -0.74 -19.99
CA ILE A 282 13.98 -0.30 -20.60
C ILE A 282 15.17 -0.61 -19.68
N LEU A 283 15.06 -0.28 -18.40
CA LEU A 283 16.08 -0.56 -17.40
C LEU A 283 16.33 -2.06 -17.25
N SER A 284 15.28 -2.88 -17.15
CA SER A 284 15.37 -4.34 -17.09
C SER A 284 16.12 -4.93 -18.28
N TYR A 285 15.80 -4.46 -19.47
CA TYR A 285 16.45 -4.91 -20.70
C TYR A 285 17.92 -4.48 -20.76
N SER A 286 18.22 -3.21 -20.43
CA SER A 286 19.60 -2.67 -20.48
C SER A 286 20.54 -3.33 -19.48
N LEU A 287 20.02 -3.74 -18.31
CA LEU A 287 20.79 -4.41 -17.27
C LEU A 287 20.75 -5.95 -17.35
N GLY A 288 20.02 -6.54 -18.30
CA GLY A 288 19.87 -7.99 -18.42
C GLY A 288 19.10 -8.66 -17.26
N LEU A 289 18.27 -7.89 -16.54
CA LEU A 289 17.57 -8.34 -15.33
C LEU A 289 16.24 -9.02 -15.66
N THR A 290 16.28 -10.28 -16.12
CA THR A 290 15.08 -11.04 -16.56
C THR A 290 14.03 -11.20 -15.44
N LEU A 291 14.49 -11.39 -14.20
CA LEU A 291 13.60 -11.50 -13.03
C LEU A 291 12.85 -10.20 -12.75
N PHE A 292 13.51 -9.08 -12.94
CA PHE A 292 12.88 -7.75 -12.83
C PHE A 292 11.79 -7.56 -13.90
N GLY A 293 12.02 -8.06 -15.12
CA GLY A 293 10.98 -8.09 -16.17
C GLY A 293 9.70 -8.82 -15.74
N PHE A 294 9.82 -9.93 -15.00
CA PHE A 294 8.66 -10.63 -14.45
C PHE A 294 7.90 -9.77 -13.42
N LEU A 295 8.60 -9.10 -12.51
CA LEU A 295 7.97 -8.17 -11.56
C LEU A 295 7.23 -7.03 -12.26
N LEU A 296 7.78 -6.51 -13.36
CA LEU A 296 7.14 -5.46 -14.16
C LEU A 296 5.82 -5.91 -14.78
N ILE A 297 5.71 -7.17 -15.22
CA ILE A 297 4.44 -7.71 -15.72
C ILE A 297 3.38 -7.67 -14.61
N MET A 298 3.74 -8.02 -13.39
CA MET A 298 2.83 -7.93 -12.23
C MET A 298 2.40 -6.48 -11.97
N GLY A 299 3.33 -5.53 -12.03
CA GLY A 299 3.04 -4.10 -11.90
C GLY A 299 2.12 -3.57 -13.01
N CYS A 300 2.31 -3.99 -14.25
CA CYS A 300 1.42 -3.63 -15.37
C CYS A 300 -0.02 -4.14 -15.14
N ILE A 301 -0.17 -5.36 -14.63
CA ILE A 301 -1.48 -5.92 -14.28
C ILE A 301 -2.14 -5.04 -13.20
N GLU A 302 -1.41 -4.63 -12.19
CA GLU A 302 -1.93 -3.75 -11.13
C GLU A 302 -2.40 -2.41 -11.68
N ILE A 303 -1.63 -1.76 -12.57
CA ILE A 303 -2.00 -0.50 -13.23
C ILE A 303 -3.31 -0.66 -14.02
N ILE A 304 -3.47 -1.77 -14.76
CA ILE A 304 -4.69 -2.05 -15.53
C ILE A 304 -5.90 -2.20 -14.59
N PHE A 305 -5.74 -2.89 -13.46
CA PHE A 305 -6.81 -3.02 -12.47
C PHE A 305 -7.18 -1.66 -11.86
N GLU A 306 -6.19 -0.87 -11.45
CA GLU A 306 -6.41 0.47 -10.90
C GLU A 306 -7.15 1.36 -11.91
N TRP A 307 -6.78 1.29 -13.20
CA TRP A 307 -7.46 2.03 -14.26
C TRP A 307 -8.92 1.62 -14.42
N LYS A 308 -9.21 0.32 -14.43
CA LYS A 308 -10.59 -0.18 -14.54
C LYS A 308 -11.45 0.25 -13.34
N GLN A 309 -10.85 0.31 -12.15
CA GLN A 309 -11.55 0.64 -10.90
C GLN A 309 -11.48 2.14 -10.55
N ARG A 310 -10.91 3.01 -11.39
CA ARG A 310 -10.65 4.42 -11.06
C ARG A 310 -11.88 5.22 -10.61
N HIS A 311 -13.08 4.88 -11.14
CA HIS A 311 -14.34 5.53 -10.78
C HIS A 311 -14.99 4.95 -9.51
N HIS A 312 -14.57 3.77 -9.11
CA HIS A 312 -15.07 3.05 -7.93
C HIS A 312 -13.95 2.76 -6.92
N SER A 313 -12.91 3.61 -6.90
CA SER A 313 -11.84 3.46 -5.92
C SER A 313 -12.41 3.51 -4.51
N HIS A 314 -12.06 2.50 -3.71
CA HIS A 314 -12.44 2.41 -2.30
C HIS A 314 -11.44 3.11 -1.39
N LEU A 315 -10.36 3.69 -1.96
CA LEU A 315 -9.30 4.35 -1.19
C LEU A 315 -9.57 5.84 -1.05
N LEU A 316 -9.54 6.33 0.19
CA LEU A 316 -9.55 7.75 0.47
C LEU A 316 -8.27 8.40 -0.06
N PRO A 317 -8.34 9.44 -0.92
CA PRO A 317 -7.16 10.11 -1.46
C PRO A 317 -6.40 10.90 -0.38
N LEU A 318 -5.11 11.17 -0.64
CA LEU A 318 -4.32 12.10 0.15
C LEU A 318 -4.82 13.53 -0.07
N ASP A 319 -4.88 14.30 1.01
CA ASP A 319 -5.02 15.75 0.93
C ASP A 319 -3.72 16.41 0.39
N ARG A 320 -3.73 17.70 0.15
CA ARG A 320 -2.54 18.40 -0.38
C ARG A 320 -1.34 18.33 0.54
N TYR A 321 -1.57 18.40 1.85
CA TYR A 321 -0.50 18.27 2.83
C TYR A 321 0.09 16.86 2.80
N GLY A 322 -0.75 15.83 2.82
CA GLY A 322 -0.32 14.44 2.72
C GLY A 322 0.46 14.14 1.43
N GLN A 323 0.06 14.72 0.28
CA GLN A 323 0.79 14.58 -0.98
C GLN A 323 2.21 15.17 -0.88
N ILE A 324 2.34 16.41 -0.40
CA ILE A 324 3.63 17.11 -0.25
C ILE A 324 4.50 16.38 0.77
N PHE A 325 3.94 16.04 1.92
CA PHE A 325 4.66 15.34 2.98
C PHE A 325 5.19 13.98 2.51
N SER A 326 4.35 13.19 1.83
CA SER A 326 4.73 11.89 1.27
C SER A 326 5.86 12.01 0.26
N PHE A 327 5.80 13.02 -0.62
CA PHE A 327 6.85 13.27 -1.61
C PHE A 327 8.17 13.68 -0.95
N VAL A 328 8.14 14.62 0.01
CA VAL A 328 9.35 15.06 0.75
C VAL A 328 9.95 13.90 1.53
N TRP A 329 9.12 13.09 2.19
CA TRP A 329 9.58 11.92 2.95
C TRP A 329 10.25 10.90 2.02
N TYR A 330 9.62 10.57 0.88
CA TYR A 330 10.18 9.68 -0.12
C TYR A 330 11.53 10.17 -0.65
N VAL A 331 11.62 11.45 -1.09
CA VAL A 331 12.86 12.03 -1.61
C VAL A 331 13.95 12.08 -0.54
N GLY A 332 13.60 12.45 0.69
CA GLY A 332 14.53 12.46 1.84
C GLY A 332 15.11 11.07 2.13
N LEU A 333 14.28 10.02 2.04
CA LEU A 333 14.71 8.64 2.22
C LEU A 333 15.64 8.18 1.10
N VAL A 334 15.30 8.46 -0.17
CA VAL A 334 16.16 8.18 -1.32
C VAL A 334 17.51 8.91 -1.18
N ALA A 335 17.49 10.20 -0.84
CA ALA A 335 18.70 10.99 -0.67
C ALA A 335 19.60 10.45 0.48
N SER A 336 18.99 10.00 1.59
CA SER A 336 19.71 9.43 2.73
C SER A 336 20.42 8.11 2.37
N LEU A 337 19.72 7.21 1.64
CA LEU A 337 20.31 5.96 1.17
C LEU A 337 21.42 6.20 0.14
N MET A 338 21.21 7.12 -0.80
CA MET A 338 22.24 7.55 -1.75
C MET A 338 23.45 8.15 -1.03
N GLY A 339 23.23 8.93 0.03
CA GLY A 339 24.30 9.51 0.86
C GLY A 339 25.19 8.45 1.51
N ILE A 340 24.63 7.32 1.99
CA ILE A 340 25.39 6.18 2.52
C ILE A 340 26.25 5.57 1.42
N ILE A 341 25.68 5.30 0.24
CA ILE A 341 26.41 4.71 -0.89
C ILE A 341 27.54 5.64 -1.33
N TRP A 342 27.26 6.93 -1.45
CA TRP A 342 28.25 7.94 -1.85
C TRP A 342 29.37 8.07 -0.84
N TYR A 343 29.07 8.06 0.46
CA TYR A 343 30.09 8.10 1.54
C TYR A 343 31.10 6.96 1.41
N PHE A 344 30.61 5.72 1.24
CA PHE A 344 31.50 4.55 1.13
C PHE A 344 32.23 4.49 -0.22
N ALA A 345 31.63 4.95 -1.31
CA ALA A 345 32.31 5.05 -2.60
C ALA A 345 33.50 6.01 -2.56
N GLY A 346 33.42 7.07 -1.74
CA GLY A 346 34.51 8.01 -1.52
C GLY A 346 35.69 7.43 -0.73
N THR A 347 35.56 6.22 -0.13
CA THR A 347 36.69 5.57 0.58
C THR A 347 37.76 4.97 -0.34
N GLY A 348 37.51 4.91 -1.66
CA GLY A 348 38.45 4.40 -2.67
C GLY A 348 38.49 2.88 -2.79
N ASP A 349 37.67 2.15 -2.04
CA ASP A 349 37.51 0.70 -2.19
C ASP A 349 36.67 0.39 -3.44
N THR A 350 37.20 -0.46 -4.32
CA THR A 350 36.56 -0.82 -5.59
C THR A 350 35.26 -1.57 -5.41
N LEU A 351 35.14 -2.44 -4.40
CA LEU A 351 33.91 -3.19 -4.12
C LEU A 351 32.81 -2.28 -3.56
N LEU A 352 33.17 -1.32 -2.70
CA LEU A 352 32.21 -0.38 -2.12
C LEU A 352 31.77 0.70 -3.14
N SER A 353 32.54 0.93 -4.20
CA SER A 353 32.18 1.86 -5.29
C SER A 353 31.34 1.22 -6.39
N LEU A 354 31.22 -0.13 -6.45
CA LEU A 354 30.42 -0.85 -7.45
C LEU A 354 28.97 -0.32 -7.59
N PRO A 355 28.22 -0.04 -6.51
CA PRO A 355 26.86 0.50 -6.64
C PRO A 355 26.80 1.81 -7.39
N LEU A 356 27.76 2.73 -7.21
CA LEU A 356 27.81 3.98 -7.99
C LEU A 356 28.20 3.75 -9.45
N GLN A 357 29.07 2.80 -9.73
CA GLN A 357 29.40 2.43 -11.11
C GLN A 357 28.20 1.85 -11.85
N ILE A 358 27.37 1.03 -11.18
CA ILE A 358 26.12 0.49 -11.75
C ILE A 358 25.08 1.58 -11.98
N LEU A 359 25.00 2.58 -11.09
CA LEU A 359 24.05 3.68 -11.19
C LEU A 359 24.49 4.78 -12.17
N GLY A 360 25.77 4.85 -12.50
CA GLY A 360 26.38 5.88 -13.36
C GLY A 360 26.65 5.45 -14.79
N THR A 361 26.42 4.18 -15.14
CA THR A 361 26.46 3.62 -16.49
C THR A 361 25.09 3.56 -17.11
#